data_f0c211b7de71818c1b52b4ba5d100593
#
_entry.id   f0c211b7de71818c1b52b4ba5d100593
#
_cell.length_a   1.000
_cell.length_b   1.000
_cell.length_c   1.000
_cell.angle_alpha   90.00
_cell.angle_beta   90.00
_cell.angle_gamma   90.00
#
_symmetry.space_group_name_H-M   'P 1'
#
loop_
_entity.id
_entity.type
_entity.pdbx_description
1 polymer ?
#
loop_
_entity_poly.entity_id
_entity_poly.type
_entity_poly.pdbx_seq_one_letter_code
_entity_poly.pdbx_strand_id
1 'polypeptide(L)'
;DYAAHAAGLGQMGLGKFFLTRQFGPRQLFCTILTDAEADHYDAVSRETVCDQCGQCVRACPVAAYVEGQFTTAPLCEGEATWQTLRVEYCRACGTGSLENPYVPGAEPWRVGAACGRACVAHLEDEGRLSRKFVNPFREKGACRQGRSS
;
A
#
# COMPACT_ATOMS: atom_id res chain seq x y z
N ASP A 1 -0.21 -9.93 -3.57
CA ASP A 1 -1.15 -9.50 -2.52
C ASP A 1 -2.18 -10.59 -2.18
N TYR A 2 -2.69 -11.37 -3.17
CA TYR A 2 -3.67 -12.45 -2.92
C TYR A 2 -3.13 -13.56 -2.00
N ALA A 3 -1.89 -14.01 -2.25
CA ALA A 3 -1.24 -15.00 -1.39
C ALA A 3 -1.02 -14.47 0.03
N ALA A 4 -0.67 -13.18 0.18
CA ALA A 4 -0.52 -12.56 1.47
C ALA A 4 -1.86 -12.46 2.25
N HIS A 5 -2.97 -12.24 1.52
CA HIS A 5 -4.31 -12.28 2.12
C HIS A 5 -4.65 -13.70 2.59
N ALA A 6 -4.42 -14.71 1.73
CA ALA A 6 -4.69 -16.11 2.07
C ALA A 6 -3.86 -16.58 3.28
N ALA A 7 -2.64 -16.03 3.45
CA ALA A 7 -1.78 -16.29 4.59
C ALA A 7 -2.15 -15.48 5.86
N GLY A 8 -3.28 -14.76 5.87
CA GLY A 8 -3.73 -14.01 7.05
C GLY A 8 -2.94 -12.74 7.36
N LEU A 9 -2.05 -12.28 6.47
CA LEU A 9 -1.13 -11.17 6.75
C LEU A 9 -1.79 -9.80 6.76
N GLY A 10 -2.97 -9.64 6.14
CA GLY A 10 -3.67 -8.37 6.06
C GLY A 10 -4.74 -8.33 4.98
N GLN A 11 -5.07 -7.14 4.51
CA GLN A 11 -6.17 -6.91 3.58
C GLN A 11 -5.87 -5.88 2.50
N MET A 12 -6.68 -5.91 1.43
CA MET A 12 -6.65 -4.89 0.39
C MET A 12 -7.44 -3.65 0.83
N GLY A 13 -6.83 -2.47 0.72
CA GLY A 13 -7.48 -1.19 0.99
C GLY A 13 -8.01 -0.50 -0.25
N LEU A 14 -8.75 0.60 -0.05
CA LEU A 14 -9.42 1.40 -1.09
C LEU A 14 -8.49 1.83 -2.24
N GLY A 15 -7.25 2.19 -1.93
CA GLY A 15 -6.25 2.61 -2.93
C GLY A 15 -5.52 1.47 -3.61
N LYS A 16 -6.01 0.24 -3.51
CA LYS A 16 -5.35 -0.96 -3.99
C LYS A 16 -3.94 -1.12 -3.39
N PHE A 17 -3.82 -0.85 -2.09
CA PHE A 17 -2.66 -1.18 -1.28
C PHE A 17 -2.98 -2.36 -0.40
N PHE A 18 -2.07 -3.32 -0.30
CA PHE A 18 -2.17 -4.34 0.73
C PHE A 18 -1.71 -3.77 2.06
N LEU A 19 -2.55 -3.89 3.08
CA LEU A 19 -2.37 -3.24 4.38
C LEU A 19 -2.26 -4.28 5.49
N THR A 20 -1.23 -4.12 6.33
CA THR A 20 -1.15 -4.85 7.59
C THR A 20 -1.31 -3.90 8.76
N ARG A 21 -1.77 -4.42 9.89
CA ARG A 21 -1.88 -3.69 11.16
C ARG A 21 -0.54 -3.15 11.65
N GLN A 22 0.55 -3.83 11.33
CA GLN A 22 1.87 -3.41 11.78
C GLN A 22 2.42 -2.23 10.98
N PHE A 23 2.35 -2.29 9.65
CA PHE A 23 3.09 -1.38 8.78
C PHE A 23 2.23 -0.59 7.79
N GLY A 24 0.92 -0.86 7.73
CA GLY A 24 0.09 -0.33 6.66
C GLY A 24 0.57 -0.82 5.29
N PRO A 25 0.77 0.07 4.30
CA PRO A 25 1.26 -0.30 2.98
C PRO A 25 2.79 -0.41 2.87
N ARG A 26 3.55 -0.23 3.97
CA ARG A 26 5.03 -0.13 3.97
C ARG A 26 5.75 -1.47 3.98
N GLN A 27 5.33 -2.39 3.14
CA GLN A 27 5.91 -3.72 3.11
C GLN A 27 5.84 -4.34 1.72
N LEU A 28 6.71 -5.28 1.49
CA LEU A 28 6.71 -6.16 0.34
C LEU A 28 6.59 -7.59 0.85
N PHE A 29 5.93 -8.43 0.07
CA PHE A 29 5.76 -9.84 0.36
C PHE A 29 6.50 -10.66 -0.68
N CYS A 30 7.11 -11.75 -0.26
CA CYS A 30 7.60 -12.79 -1.13
C CYS A 30 6.90 -14.12 -0.80
N THR A 31 6.78 -14.98 -1.80
CA THR A 31 6.29 -16.35 -1.64
C THR A 31 7.48 -17.28 -1.71
N ILE A 32 7.59 -18.18 -0.74
CA ILE A 32 8.60 -19.24 -0.71
C ILE A 32 7.89 -20.56 -0.92
N LEU A 33 8.31 -21.31 -1.91
CA LEU A 33 7.85 -22.69 -2.13
C LEU A 33 8.77 -23.63 -1.36
N THR A 34 8.17 -24.53 -0.58
CA THR A 34 8.89 -25.47 0.28
C THR A 34 8.11 -26.77 0.38
N ASP A 35 8.78 -27.86 0.62
CA ASP A 35 8.22 -29.15 0.99
C ASP A 35 8.15 -29.37 2.51
N ALA A 36 8.61 -28.38 3.30
CA ALA A 36 8.47 -28.39 4.75
C ALA A 36 6.98 -28.22 5.14
N GLU A 37 6.54 -29.05 6.06
CA GLU A 37 5.22 -28.89 6.67
C GLU A 37 5.25 -27.74 7.67
N ALA A 38 4.19 -26.95 7.72
CA ALA A 38 4.03 -25.89 8.70
C ALA A 38 3.34 -26.46 9.95
N ASP A 39 3.89 -26.12 11.12
CA ASP A 39 3.30 -26.51 12.40
C ASP A 39 1.98 -25.78 12.69
N HIS A 40 1.78 -24.62 12.06
CA HIS A 40 0.62 -23.77 12.28
C HIS A 40 0.29 -22.96 11.03
N TYR A 41 -1.00 -22.69 10.84
CA TYR A 41 -1.52 -21.80 9.80
C TYR A 41 -2.36 -20.70 10.42
N ASP A 42 -2.07 -19.45 10.09
CA ASP A 42 -2.90 -18.33 10.52
C ASP A 42 -4.23 -18.31 9.75
N ALA A 43 -5.29 -17.93 10.46
CA ALA A 43 -6.57 -17.67 9.82
C ALA A 43 -6.51 -16.39 9.00
N VAL A 44 -7.32 -16.30 7.95
CA VAL A 44 -7.45 -15.05 7.17
C VAL A 44 -7.84 -13.91 8.09
N SER A 45 -7.08 -12.81 8.03
CA SER A 45 -7.32 -11.65 8.89
C SER A 45 -8.65 -10.97 8.53
N ARG A 46 -9.51 -10.79 9.53
CA ARG A 46 -10.75 -10.00 9.44
C ARG A 46 -10.58 -8.57 9.94
N GLU A 47 -9.38 -8.18 10.30
CA GLU A 47 -9.08 -6.88 10.87
C GLU A 47 -9.14 -5.79 9.79
N THR A 48 -9.98 -4.76 10.00
CA THR A 48 -10.14 -3.66 9.06
C THR A 48 -9.10 -2.56 9.35
N VAL A 49 -8.02 -2.54 8.57
CA VAL A 49 -6.98 -1.49 8.64
C VAL A 49 -7.40 -0.25 7.85
N CYS A 50 -7.94 -0.44 6.64
CA CYS A 50 -8.45 0.65 5.80
C CYS A 50 -9.82 1.11 6.27
N ASP A 51 -9.96 2.39 6.60
CA ASP A 51 -11.24 3.04 6.94
C ASP A 51 -11.91 3.72 5.74
N GLN A 52 -11.40 3.49 4.55
CA GLN A 52 -11.90 4.04 3.28
C GLN A 52 -11.90 5.59 3.23
N CYS A 53 -11.01 6.24 3.95
CA CYS A 53 -10.93 7.71 4.07
C CYS A 53 -10.69 8.44 2.73
N GLY A 54 -10.26 7.77 1.68
CA GLY A 54 -10.00 8.36 0.35
C GLY A 54 -8.73 9.23 0.27
N GLN A 55 -7.90 9.33 1.31
CA GLN A 55 -6.68 10.15 1.27
C GLN A 55 -5.71 9.74 0.17
N CYS A 56 -5.54 8.43 -0.06
CA CYS A 56 -4.71 7.91 -1.14
C CYS A 56 -5.22 8.33 -2.54
N VAL A 57 -6.53 8.39 -2.71
CA VAL A 57 -7.17 8.82 -3.96
C VAL A 57 -6.95 10.32 -4.19
N ARG A 58 -7.28 11.14 -3.18
CA ARG A 58 -7.12 12.61 -3.26
C ARG A 58 -5.67 13.06 -3.43
N ALA A 59 -4.72 12.31 -2.88
CA ALA A 59 -3.29 12.62 -2.98
C ALA A 59 -2.65 12.21 -4.31
N CYS A 60 -3.40 11.59 -5.23
CA CYS A 60 -2.86 11.13 -6.51
C CYS A 60 -2.65 12.31 -7.47
N PRO A 61 -1.40 12.71 -7.78
CA PRO A 61 -1.13 13.90 -8.58
C PRO A 61 -1.44 13.70 -10.07
N VAL A 62 -1.60 12.46 -10.50
CA VAL A 62 -1.86 12.08 -11.91
C VAL A 62 -3.30 11.60 -12.12
N ALA A 63 -4.19 11.78 -11.14
CA ALA A 63 -5.58 11.36 -11.18
C ALA A 63 -5.77 9.92 -11.72
N ALA A 64 -4.94 8.99 -11.25
CA ALA A 64 -4.96 7.61 -11.71
C ALA A 64 -6.20 6.84 -11.23
N TYR A 65 -6.85 7.27 -10.16
CA TYR A 65 -8.08 6.66 -9.68
C TYR A 65 -9.29 7.20 -10.44
N VAL A 66 -10.14 6.29 -10.90
CA VAL A 66 -11.36 6.66 -11.61
C VAL A 66 -12.46 6.96 -10.59
N GLU A 67 -12.95 8.21 -10.60
CA GLU A 67 -13.98 8.65 -9.66
C GLU A 67 -15.26 7.82 -9.80
N GLY A 68 -15.82 7.40 -8.67
CA GLY A 68 -17.07 6.64 -8.61
C GLY A 68 -17.00 5.23 -9.18
N GLN A 69 -15.85 4.76 -9.66
CA GLN A 69 -15.70 3.40 -10.17
C GLN A 69 -14.88 2.52 -9.21
N PHE A 70 -15.36 1.30 -9.04
CA PHE A 70 -14.73 0.32 -8.16
C PHE A 70 -14.48 -0.98 -8.93
N THR A 71 -13.37 -1.60 -8.60
CA THR A 71 -13.00 -2.93 -9.07
C THR A 71 -13.10 -3.90 -7.90
N THR A 72 -13.79 -5.01 -8.11
CA THR A 72 -13.90 -6.09 -7.13
C THR A 72 -13.20 -7.33 -7.69
N ALA A 73 -12.45 -8.01 -6.84
CA ALA A 73 -11.84 -9.29 -7.18
C ALA A 73 -12.11 -10.32 -6.08
N PRO A 74 -12.34 -11.58 -6.46
CA PRO A 74 -12.52 -12.67 -5.50
C PRO A 74 -11.20 -12.93 -4.76
N LEU A 75 -11.32 -13.27 -3.48
CA LEU A 75 -10.23 -13.73 -2.63
C LEU A 75 -10.50 -15.19 -2.21
N CYS A 76 -9.57 -15.79 -1.48
CA CYS A 76 -9.78 -17.14 -0.93
C CYS A 76 -10.97 -17.17 0.04
N GLU A 77 -11.20 -16.08 0.79
CA GLU A 77 -12.39 -15.84 1.59
C GLU A 77 -12.94 -14.44 1.26
N GLY A 78 -14.14 -14.39 0.67
CA GLY A 78 -14.82 -13.15 0.33
C GLY A 78 -14.28 -12.43 -0.91
N GLU A 79 -14.34 -11.12 -0.89
CA GLU A 79 -13.96 -10.25 -2.00
C GLU A 79 -13.17 -9.05 -1.50
N ALA A 80 -12.27 -8.54 -2.35
CA ALA A 80 -11.64 -7.24 -2.15
C ALA A 80 -12.17 -6.23 -3.15
N THR A 81 -12.53 -5.05 -2.67
CA THR A 81 -12.98 -3.93 -3.49
C THR A 81 -12.06 -2.73 -3.28
N TRP A 82 -11.63 -2.14 -4.38
CA TRP A 82 -10.83 -0.91 -4.38
C TRP A 82 -11.31 0.03 -5.47
N GLN A 83 -10.95 1.30 -5.37
CA GLN A 83 -11.24 2.25 -6.43
C GLN A 83 -10.46 1.91 -7.69
N THR A 84 -11.14 1.87 -8.84
CA THR A 84 -10.54 1.50 -10.12
C THR A 84 -9.33 2.38 -10.42
N LEU A 85 -8.21 1.74 -10.78
CA LEU A 85 -6.92 2.37 -10.99
C LEU A 85 -6.48 2.24 -12.44
N ARG A 86 -6.14 3.36 -13.07
CA ARG A 86 -5.47 3.42 -14.37
C ARG A 86 -3.97 3.25 -14.18
N VAL A 87 -3.48 2.02 -14.32
CA VAL A 87 -2.09 1.64 -14.01
C VAL A 87 -1.08 2.40 -14.88
N GLU A 88 -1.44 2.72 -16.12
CA GLU A 88 -0.61 3.51 -17.05
C GLU A 88 -0.26 4.90 -16.50
N TYR A 89 -1.18 5.53 -15.77
CA TYR A 89 -0.91 6.81 -15.11
C TYR A 89 0.05 6.66 -13.92
N CYS A 90 -0.04 5.53 -13.21
CA CYS A 90 0.88 5.24 -12.13
C CYS A 90 2.32 5.07 -12.63
N ARG A 91 2.52 4.48 -13.83
CA ARG A 91 3.84 4.34 -14.43
C ARG A 91 4.49 5.68 -14.77
N ALA A 92 3.68 6.66 -15.14
CA ALA A 92 4.14 8.02 -15.44
C ALA A 92 4.28 8.91 -14.18
N CYS A 93 3.94 8.40 -13.00
CA CYS A 93 3.92 9.19 -11.78
C CYS A 93 5.33 9.50 -11.26
N GLY A 94 5.73 10.79 -11.29
CA GLY A 94 7.04 11.25 -10.81
C GLY A 94 7.18 11.38 -9.28
N THR A 95 6.18 11.00 -8.48
CA THR A 95 6.20 11.21 -7.01
C THR A 95 6.72 10.03 -6.20
N GLY A 96 7.39 9.06 -6.84
CA GLY A 96 7.96 7.89 -6.17
C GLY A 96 7.27 6.58 -6.49
N SER A 97 6.55 6.51 -7.61
CA SER A 97 6.17 5.25 -8.23
C SER A 97 7.41 4.62 -8.87
N LEU A 98 7.66 3.36 -8.60
CA LEU A 98 8.80 2.61 -9.12
C LEU A 98 8.32 1.47 -9.99
N GLU A 99 8.97 1.25 -11.12
CA GLU A 99 8.70 0.07 -11.95
C GLU A 99 8.92 -1.21 -11.15
N ASN A 100 8.09 -2.22 -11.40
CA ASN A 100 8.26 -3.53 -10.78
C ASN A 100 9.49 -4.24 -11.41
N PRO A 101 10.57 -4.46 -10.66
CA PRO A 101 11.80 -5.01 -11.22
C PRO A 101 11.72 -6.52 -11.49
N TYR A 102 10.70 -7.21 -10.98
CA TYR A 102 10.57 -8.68 -11.08
C TYR A 102 9.62 -9.11 -12.19
N VAL A 103 8.62 -8.28 -12.49
CA VAL A 103 7.59 -8.63 -13.48
C VAL A 103 7.40 -7.46 -14.44
N PRO A 104 8.03 -7.49 -15.63
CA PRO A 104 7.88 -6.46 -16.65
C PRO A 104 6.39 -6.23 -17.00
N GLY A 105 5.97 -4.98 -17.05
CA GLY A 105 4.61 -4.61 -17.37
C GLY A 105 3.59 -4.77 -16.24
N ALA A 106 3.97 -5.32 -15.09
CA ALA A 106 3.11 -5.38 -13.92
C ALA A 106 2.83 -3.99 -13.32
N GLU A 107 1.91 -3.94 -12.35
CA GLU A 107 1.62 -2.73 -11.61
C GLU A 107 2.86 -2.21 -10.89
N PRO A 108 3.19 -0.90 -10.99
CA PRO A 108 4.36 -0.34 -10.34
C PRO A 108 4.20 -0.29 -8.82
N TRP A 109 5.30 -0.29 -8.12
CA TRP A 109 5.31 -0.10 -6.68
C TRP A 109 5.00 1.36 -6.32
N ARG A 110 4.00 1.57 -5.48
CA ARG A 110 3.45 2.89 -5.16
C ARG A 110 3.60 3.29 -3.69
N VAL A 111 4.27 2.49 -2.88
CA VAL A 111 4.40 2.75 -1.43
C VAL A 111 5.08 4.09 -1.17
N GLY A 112 6.12 4.41 -1.93
CA GLY A 112 6.83 5.69 -1.87
C GLY A 112 6.13 6.86 -2.59
N ALA A 113 5.10 6.59 -3.38
CA ALA A 113 4.35 7.62 -4.10
C ALA A 113 3.48 8.47 -3.16
N ALA A 114 3.00 9.62 -3.64
CA ALA A 114 2.18 10.53 -2.85
C ALA A 114 0.95 9.84 -2.25
N CYS A 115 0.29 8.96 -3.00
CA CYS A 115 -0.86 8.19 -2.53
C CYS A 115 -0.49 7.21 -1.39
N GLY A 116 0.63 6.49 -1.50
CA GLY A 116 1.12 5.59 -0.45
C GLY A 116 1.49 6.35 0.82
N ARG A 117 2.23 7.46 0.67
CA ARG A 117 2.58 8.32 1.81
C ARG A 117 1.36 8.92 2.52
N ALA A 118 0.36 9.38 1.76
CA ALA A 118 -0.89 9.91 2.33
C ALA A 118 -1.67 8.83 3.10
N CYS A 119 -1.69 7.59 2.59
CA CYS A 119 -2.29 6.46 3.29
C CYS A 119 -1.58 6.19 4.63
N VAL A 120 -0.25 6.07 4.61
CA VAL A 120 0.54 5.86 5.84
C VAL A 120 0.29 6.97 6.85
N ALA A 121 0.34 8.22 6.38
CA ALA A 121 0.16 9.39 7.21
C ALA A 121 -1.18 9.35 7.96
N HIS A 122 -2.25 9.10 7.23
CA HIS A 122 -3.59 8.99 7.81
C HIS A 122 -3.70 7.83 8.82
N LEU A 123 -3.22 6.64 8.44
CA LEU A 123 -3.30 5.46 9.32
C LEU A 123 -2.49 5.63 10.62
N GLU A 124 -1.38 6.37 10.57
CA GLU A 124 -0.60 6.70 11.77
C GLU A 124 -1.30 7.72 12.65
N ASP A 125 -1.92 8.77 12.07
CA ASP A 125 -2.67 9.79 12.80
C ASP A 125 -3.88 9.19 13.53
N GLU A 126 -4.58 8.27 12.86
CA GLU A 126 -5.73 7.57 13.43
C GLU A 126 -5.35 6.43 14.39
N GLY A 127 -4.06 6.23 14.66
CA GLY A 127 -3.58 5.16 15.54
C GLY A 127 -3.89 3.74 15.05
N ARG A 128 -4.09 3.56 13.75
CA ARG A 128 -4.43 2.28 13.13
C ARG A 128 -3.22 1.39 12.88
N LEU A 129 -2.00 1.91 13.06
CA LEU A 129 -0.76 1.16 12.89
C LEU A 129 -0.05 0.96 14.21
N SER A 130 0.42 -0.27 14.48
CA SER A 130 1.22 -0.58 15.67
C SER A 130 2.69 -0.16 15.54
N ARG A 131 3.18 0.04 14.31
CA ARG A 131 4.54 0.53 14.02
C ARG A 131 4.47 1.89 13.35
N LYS A 132 5.10 2.90 13.96
CA LYS A 132 5.22 4.26 13.42
C LYS A 132 6.64 4.52 12.95
N PHE A 133 6.83 5.52 12.09
CA PHE A 133 8.18 6.00 11.80
C PHE A 133 8.80 6.61 13.06
N VAL A 134 10.09 6.31 13.28
CA VAL A 134 10.86 6.90 14.38
C VAL A 134 11.00 8.42 14.17
N ASN A 135 11.26 8.82 12.93
CA ASN A 135 11.34 10.23 12.56
C ASN A 135 10.05 10.67 11.86
N PRO A 136 9.49 11.85 12.19
CA PRO A 136 8.31 12.39 11.53
C PRO A 136 8.64 12.70 10.07
N PHE A 137 8.30 11.81 9.15
CA PHE A 137 8.60 12.01 7.72
C PHE A 137 7.79 13.13 7.06
N ARG A 138 6.84 13.71 7.78
CA ARG A 138 6.05 14.86 7.36
C ARG A 138 6.73 16.20 7.62
N GLU A 139 7.65 16.25 8.56
CA GLU A 139 8.43 17.44 8.83
C GLU A 139 9.48 17.58 7.72
N LYS A 140 9.34 18.62 6.90
CA LYS A 140 10.44 19.04 6.04
C LYS A 140 11.56 19.51 6.95
N GLY A 141 12.60 18.70 7.11
CA GLY A 141 13.83 19.18 7.75
C GLY A 141 14.24 20.50 7.11
N ALA A 142 14.65 21.48 7.92
CA ALA A 142 15.15 22.75 7.41
C ALA A 142 16.17 22.47 6.31
N CYS A 143 15.92 23.01 5.12
CA CYS A 143 16.82 22.89 3.99
C CYS A 143 18.20 23.38 4.47
N ARG A 144 19.17 22.48 4.59
CA ARG A 144 20.53 22.89 4.89
C ARG A 144 20.98 23.75 3.71
N GLN A 145 20.97 25.06 3.91
CA GLN A 145 21.57 25.99 2.96
C GLN A 145 23.01 25.53 2.79
N GLY A 146 23.36 25.14 1.57
CA GLY A 146 24.71 24.73 1.22
C GLY A 146 25.69 25.83 1.64
N ARG A 147 26.67 25.47 2.47
CA ARG A 147 27.83 26.31 2.68
C ARG A 147 28.56 26.39 1.34
N SER A 148 28.43 27.52 0.67
CA SER A 148 29.36 27.92 -0.37
C SER A 148 30.75 28.16 0.28
N SER A 149 31.69 27.32 -0.06
CA SER A 149 33.13 27.57 0.12
C SER A 149 33.73 27.91 -1.20
#